data_f2db8ad8d2cef23a46d4d5fff64ecb55
#
_entry.id   f2db8ad8d2cef23a46d4d5fff64ecb55
#
_cell.length_a   1.000
_cell.length_b   1.000
_cell.length_c   1.000
_cell.angle_alpha   90.00
_cell.angle_beta   90.00
_cell.angle_gamma   90.00
#
_symmetry.space_group_name_H-M   'P 1'
#
loop_
_entity.id
_entity.type
_entity.pdbx_description
1 polymer ?
#
loop_
_entity_poly.entity_id
_entity_poly.type
_entity_poly.pdbx_seq_one_letter_code
_entity_poly.pdbx_strand_id
1 'polypeptide(L)'
;MKVTYPVIFTDIKTNILIEVPDLNILTEANEEGKEKASFADAIMMARDAIGLSCISAEDRGEPVAKASALNDIDLKKGTFAEDGESIVSLVDVDLQVYRRRLDNKAVR
;
A
#
# COMPACT_ATOMS: atom_id res chain seq x y z
N MET A 1 16.78 0.62 -4.79
CA MET A 1 16.49 0.15 -3.42
C MET A 1 15.15 -0.57 -3.41
N LYS A 2 15.09 -1.68 -2.73
CA LYS A 2 13.83 -2.41 -2.50
C LYS A 2 13.33 -2.12 -1.10
N VAL A 3 12.03 -1.95 -0.96
CA VAL A 3 11.37 -1.77 0.34
C VAL A 3 10.27 -2.80 0.51
N THR A 4 9.97 -3.14 1.75
CA THR A 4 8.91 -4.08 2.09
C THR A 4 8.20 -3.58 3.34
N TYR A 5 6.89 -3.43 3.26
CA TYR A 5 6.09 -2.95 4.39
C TYR A 5 4.94 -3.90 4.70
N PRO A 6 4.57 -4.05 5.97
CA PRO A 6 3.32 -4.74 6.29
C PRO A 6 2.13 -3.87 5.87
N VAL A 7 1.17 -4.50 5.23
CA VAL A 7 -0.05 -3.86 4.72
C VAL A 7 -1.25 -4.60 5.27
N ILE A 8 -2.20 -3.86 5.80
CA ILE A 8 -3.47 -4.42 6.29
C ILE A 8 -4.49 -4.31 5.17
N PHE A 9 -5.05 -5.45 4.78
CA PHE A 9 -6.13 -5.52 3.81
C PHE A 9 -7.41 -5.88 4.57
N THR A 10 -8.43 -5.05 4.45
CA THR A 10 -9.72 -5.29 5.09
C THR A 10 -10.77 -5.57 4.04
N ASP A 11 -11.24 -6.81 4.03
CA ASP A 11 -12.21 -7.28 3.04
C ASP A 11 -13.60 -6.84 3.48
N ILE A 12 -14.21 -5.96 2.69
CA ILE A 12 -15.58 -5.53 2.89
C ILE A 12 -16.43 -6.01 1.71
N LYS A 13 -17.74 -5.92 1.84
CA LYS A 13 -18.66 -6.46 0.83
C LYS A 13 -18.43 -5.85 -0.56
N THR A 14 -18.09 -4.57 -0.62
CA THR A 14 -18.02 -3.81 -1.89
C THR A 14 -16.62 -3.54 -2.37
N ASN A 15 -15.60 -3.78 -1.54
CA ASN A 15 -14.23 -3.42 -1.89
C ASN A 15 -13.22 -4.12 -0.95
N ILE A 16 -11.95 -3.80 -1.12
CA ILE A 16 -10.88 -4.14 -0.17
C ILE A 16 -10.23 -2.84 0.25
N LEU A 17 -10.30 -2.54 1.54
CA LEU A 17 -9.67 -1.36 2.12
C LEU A 17 -8.22 -1.66 2.45
N ILE A 18 -7.35 -0.67 2.31
CA ILE A 18 -5.90 -0.86 2.39
C ILE A 18 -5.31 0.17 3.35
N GLU A 19 -4.51 -0.32 4.30
CA GLU A 19 -3.76 0.53 5.20
C GLU A 19 -2.30 0.12 5.23
N VAL A 20 -1.39 1.09 5.06
CA VAL A 20 0.05 0.90 5.26
C VAL A 20 0.43 1.72 6.48
N PRO A 21 0.44 1.11 7.69
CA PRO A 21 0.61 1.88 8.92
C PRO A 21 1.91 2.68 8.99
N ASP A 22 3.01 2.08 8.55
CA ASP A 22 4.32 2.73 8.63
C ASP A 22 4.45 3.97 7.75
N LEU A 23 3.57 4.11 6.76
CA LEU A 23 3.59 5.24 5.82
C LEU A 23 2.37 6.14 5.96
N ASN A 24 1.48 5.86 6.91
CA ASN A 24 0.23 6.59 7.13
C ASN A 24 -0.63 6.65 5.85
N ILE A 25 -0.69 5.54 5.11
CA ILE A 25 -1.48 5.44 3.89
C ILE A 25 -2.79 4.75 4.18
N LEU A 26 -3.89 5.36 3.73
CA LEU A 26 -5.21 4.77 3.70
C LEU A 26 -5.72 4.89 2.27
N THR A 27 -6.12 3.76 1.67
CA THR A 27 -6.66 3.75 0.31
C THR A 27 -7.59 2.54 0.14
N GLU A 28 -8.02 2.31 -1.07
CA GLU A 28 -8.89 1.18 -1.41
C GLU A 28 -8.53 0.63 -2.78
N ALA A 29 -8.91 -0.63 -3.02
CA ALA A 29 -8.47 -1.34 -4.22
C ALA A 29 -9.14 -0.84 -5.49
N ASN A 30 -10.42 -0.49 -5.42
CA ASN A 30 -11.18 0.00 -6.57
C ASN A 30 -11.78 1.38 -6.30
N GLU A 31 -12.01 2.10 -7.38
CA GLU A 31 -12.79 3.32 -7.34
C GLU A 31 -14.25 3.00 -7.01
N GLU A 32 -14.92 3.98 -6.43
CA GLU A 32 -16.34 3.87 -6.09
C GLU A 32 -17.18 3.53 -7.33
N GLY A 33 -18.16 2.66 -7.15
CA GLY A 33 -19.08 2.26 -8.22
C GLY A 33 -18.58 1.15 -9.13
N LYS A 34 -17.37 0.63 -8.90
CA LYS A 34 -16.82 -0.50 -9.63
C LYS A 34 -17.13 -1.81 -8.94
N GLU A 35 -17.00 -2.92 -9.68
CA GLU A 35 -17.11 -4.24 -9.08
C GLU A 35 -16.04 -4.45 -8.02
N LYS A 36 -16.33 -5.32 -7.05
CA LYS A 36 -15.38 -5.64 -5.99
C LYS A 36 -14.06 -6.11 -6.56
N ALA A 37 -12.97 -5.50 -6.10
CA ALA A 37 -11.62 -5.85 -6.50
C ALA A 37 -11.20 -7.21 -5.97
N SER A 38 -10.27 -7.86 -6.66
CA SER A 38 -9.58 -9.03 -6.16
C SER A 38 -8.45 -8.62 -5.21
N PHE A 39 -7.91 -9.58 -4.44
CA PHE A 39 -6.71 -9.32 -3.65
C PHE A 39 -5.50 -8.98 -4.52
N ALA A 40 -5.42 -9.53 -5.74
CA ALA A 40 -4.37 -9.15 -6.68
C ALA A 40 -4.43 -7.65 -6.99
N ASP A 41 -5.62 -7.12 -7.23
CA ASP A 41 -5.82 -5.68 -7.46
C ASP A 41 -5.43 -4.86 -6.23
N ALA A 42 -5.80 -5.34 -5.04
CA ALA A 42 -5.48 -4.67 -3.79
C ALA A 42 -3.96 -4.62 -3.54
N ILE A 43 -3.26 -5.71 -3.83
CA ILE A 43 -1.80 -5.77 -3.69
C ILE A 43 -1.13 -4.80 -4.67
N MET A 44 -1.61 -4.74 -5.92
CA MET A 44 -1.10 -3.80 -6.91
C MET A 44 -1.32 -2.35 -6.49
N MET A 45 -2.48 -2.05 -5.93
CA MET A 45 -2.77 -0.71 -5.41
C MET A 45 -1.86 -0.36 -4.23
N ALA A 46 -1.64 -1.29 -3.31
CA ALA A 46 -0.73 -1.09 -2.19
C ALA A 46 0.70 -0.83 -2.66
N ARG A 47 1.16 -1.61 -3.64
CA ARG A 47 2.49 -1.44 -4.24
C ARG A 47 2.65 -0.06 -4.86
N ASP A 48 1.63 0.40 -5.56
CA ASP A 48 1.60 1.72 -6.19
C ASP A 48 1.67 2.84 -5.15
N ALA A 49 0.86 2.74 -4.10
CA ALA A 49 0.83 3.73 -3.04
C ALA A 49 2.16 3.79 -2.26
N ILE A 50 2.75 2.63 -1.96
CA ILE A 50 4.06 2.55 -1.29
C ILE A 50 5.13 3.17 -2.18
N GLY A 51 5.15 2.82 -3.46
CA GLY A 51 6.13 3.34 -4.42
C GLY A 51 6.08 4.86 -4.51
N LEU A 52 4.90 5.42 -4.67
CA LEU A 52 4.72 6.88 -4.74
C LEU A 52 5.17 7.57 -3.46
N SER A 53 4.82 7.02 -2.30
CA SER A 53 5.18 7.58 -1.01
C SER A 53 6.69 7.59 -0.79
N CYS A 54 7.36 6.48 -1.09
CA CYS A 54 8.81 6.35 -0.90
C CYS A 54 9.60 7.23 -1.88
N ILE A 55 9.20 7.26 -3.15
CA ILE A 55 9.85 8.10 -4.16
C ILE A 55 9.66 9.58 -3.81
N SER A 56 8.48 9.96 -3.36
CA SER A 56 8.21 11.31 -2.93
C SER A 56 9.11 11.73 -1.76
N ALA A 57 9.31 10.84 -0.79
CA ALA A 57 10.22 11.09 0.33
C ALA A 57 11.67 11.26 -0.15
N GLU A 58 12.14 10.35 -1.02
CA GLU A 58 13.47 10.45 -1.60
C GLU A 58 13.68 11.79 -2.33
N ASP A 59 12.71 12.21 -3.12
CA ASP A 59 12.79 13.44 -3.89
C ASP A 59 12.83 14.70 -3.01
N ARG A 60 12.25 14.61 -1.80
CA ARG A 60 12.34 15.69 -0.82
C ARG A 60 13.58 15.62 0.06
N GLY A 61 14.44 14.62 -0.15
CA GLY A 61 15.62 14.40 0.70
C GLY A 61 15.28 13.89 2.09
N GLU A 62 14.10 13.31 2.27
CA GLU A 62 13.67 12.74 3.54
C GLU A 62 13.98 11.24 3.59
N PRO A 63 14.27 10.69 4.78
CA PRO A 63 14.48 9.26 4.89
C PRO A 63 13.19 8.49 4.60
N VAL A 64 13.34 7.34 3.94
CA VAL A 64 12.23 6.40 3.74
C VAL A 64 11.93 5.75 5.10
N ALA A 65 10.66 5.70 5.47
CA ALA A 65 10.25 5.18 6.76
C ALA A 65 10.70 3.73 6.96
N LYS A 66 11.12 3.41 8.18
CA LYS A 66 11.51 2.06 8.54
C LYS A 66 10.27 1.16 8.65
N ALA A 67 10.35 -0.03 8.07
CA ALA A 67 9.26 -0.99 8.14
C ALA A 67 9.17 -1.66 9.52
N SER A 68 7.95 -1.80 10.03
CA SER A 68 7.66 -2.63 11.19
C SER A 68 7.76 -4.12 10.80
N ALA A 69 7.99 -4.98 11.78
CA ALA A 69 7.90 -6.41 11.56
C ALA A 69 6.44 -6.82 11.40
N LEU A 70 6.21 -7.84 10.57
CA LEU A 70 4.86 -8.35 10.34
C LEU A 70 4.14 -8.70 11.66
N ASN A 71 4.88 -9.32 12.59
CA ASN A 71 4.33 -9.76 13.87
C ASN A 71 3.97 -8.61 14.82
N ASP A 72 4.47 -7.41 14.56
CA ASP A 72 4.20 -6.25 15.40
C ASP A 72 2.90 -5.54 15.02
N ILE A 73 2.26 -5.96 13.93
CA ILE A 73 1.01 -5.36 13.48
C ILE A 73 -0.16 -5.99 14.25
N ASP A 74 -0.89 -5.14 14.96
CA ASP A 74 -2.11 -5.55 15.65
C ASP A 74 -3.32 -5.21 14.76
N LEU A 75 -3.93 -6.22 14.16
CA LEU A 75 -5.07 -6.05 13.27
C LEU A 75 -6.26 -5.36 13.96
N LYS A 76 -6.39 -5.55 15.26
CA LYS A 76 -7.50 -4.94 16.02
C LYS A 76 -7.37 -3.43 16.11
N LYS A 77 -6.16 -2.90 15.95
CA LYS A 77 -5.89 -1.45 15.98
C LYS A 77 -5.92 -0.82 14.59
N GLY A 78 -6.16 -1.61 13.55
CA GLY A 78 -6.27 -1.09 12.19
C GLY A 78 -7.43 -0.11 12.06
N THR A 79 -7.25 0.88 11.19
CA THR A 79 -8.26 1.92 10.95
C THR A 79 -9.60 1.35 10.52
N PHE A 80 -9.57 0.26 9.74
CA PHE A 80 -10.77 -0.37 9.19
C PHE A 80 -11.15 -1.67 9.89
N ALA A 81 -10.60 -1.91 11.09
CA ALA A 81 -10.73 -3.21 11.77
C ALA A 81 -12.18 -3.63 12.01
N GLU A 82 -13.08 -2.66 12.22
CA GLU A 82 -14.50 -2.94 12.49
C GLU A 82 -15.35 -3.01 11.22
N ASP A 83 -14.77 -2.68 10.06
CA ASP A 83 -15.54 -2.58 8.81
C ASP A 83 -15.61 -3.91 8.05
N GLY A 84 -14.75 -4.85 8.36
CA GLY A 84 -14.70 -6.15 7.69
C GLY A 84 -13.64 -7.06 8.28
N GLU A 85 -13.25 -8.06 7.52
CA GLU A 85 -12.21 -9.01 7.94
C GLU A 85 -10.84 -8.52 7.46
N SER A 86 -9.91 -8.35 8.40
CA SER A 86 -8.58 -7.85 8.11
C SER A 86 -7.55 -8.95 8.12
N ILE A 87 -6.64 -8.89 7.15
CA ILE A 87 -5.42 -9.69 7.12
C ILE A 87 -4.23 -8.76 6.95
N VAL A 88 -3.05 -9.21 7.36
CA VAL A 88 -1.82 -8.47 7.11
C VAL A 88 -0.90 -9.30 6.23
N SER A 89 -0.25 -8.64 5.28
CA SER A 89 0.72 -9.26 4.39
C SER A 89 1.84 -8.28 4.11
N LEU A 90 3.02 -8.82 3.80
CA LEU A 90 4.13 -8.00 3.34
C LEU A 90 3.94 -7.66 1.86
N VAL A 91 4.18 -6.41 1.51
CA VAL A 91 4.17 -5.96 0.12
C VAL A 91 5.50 -5.31 -0.19
N ASP A 92 6.16 -5.80 -1.23
CA ASP A 92 7.47 -5.32 -1.66
C ASP A 92 7.37 -4.39 -2.86
N VAL A 93 8.31 -3.46 -2.96
CA VAL A 93 8.42 -2.57 -4.11
C VAL A 93 9.90 -2.39 -4.45
N ASP A 94 10.24 -2.56 -5.72
CA ASP A 94 11.54 -2.16 -6.23
C ASP A 94 11.41 -0.71 -6.70
N LEU A 95 11.99 0.22 -5.94
CA LEU A 95 11.83 1.65 -6.19
C LEU A 95 12.50 2.08 -7.51
N GLN A 96 13.57 1.42 -7.93
CA GLN A 96 14.19 1.74 -9.21
C GLN A 96 13.28 1.40 -10.38
N VAL A 97 12.65 0.23 -10.33
CA VAL A 97 11.70 -0.20 -11.35
C VAL A 97 10.48 0.72 -11.36
N TYR A 98 9.98 1.06 -10.18
CA TYR A 98 8.81 1.93 -10.06
C TYR A 98 9.11 3.33 -10.59
N ARG A 99 10.26 3.89 -10.26
CA ARG A 99 10.69 5.21 -10.74
C ARG A 99 10.79 5.24 -12.26
N ARG A 100 11.33 4.19 -12.88
CA ARG A 100 11.39 4.08 -14.35
C ARG A 100 10.01 4.10 -14.99
N ARG A 101 9.03 3.45 -14.37
CA ARG A 101 7.64 3.48 -14.88
C ARG A 101 7.05 4.89 -14.83
N LEU A 102 7.31 5.63 -13.76
CA LEU A 102 6.86 7.01 -13.64
C LEU A 102 7.52 7.89 -14.69
N ASP A 103 8.82 7.76 -14.89
CA ASP A 103 9.57 8.53 -15.87
C ASP A 103 9.06 8.25 -17.29
N ASN A 104 8.80 6.99 -17.62
CA ASN A 104 8.24 6.62 -18.92
C ASN A 104 6.87 7.24 -19.15
N LYS A 105 6.03 7.30 -18.13
CA LYS A 105 4.73 7.96 -18.22
C LYS A 105 4.88 9.48 -18.41
N ALA A 106 5.86 10.07 -17.77
CA ALA A 106 6.11 11.51 -17.83
C ALA A 106 6.61 11.95 -19.21
N VAL A 107 7.25 11.08 -19.95
CA VAL A 107 7.81 11.38 -21.29
C VAL A 107 6.73 11.39 -22.38
N ARG A 108 5.57 10.84 -22.11
CA ARG A 108 4.50 10.77 -23.12
C ARG A 108 3.77 12.09 -23.29
#